data_2cb1ce41c29b31d0697752bb2753040d
#
_entry.id   2cb1ce41c29b31d0697752bb2753040d
#
_cell.length_a   1.000
_cell.length_b   1.000
_cell.length_c   1.000
_cell.angle_alpha   90.00
_cell.angle_beta   90.00
_cell.angle_gamma   90.00
#
_symmetry.space_group_name_H-M   'P 1'
#
loop_
_entity.id
_entity.type
_entity.pdbx_description
1 polymer ?
#
loop_
_entity_poly.entity_id
_entity_poly.type
_entity_poly.pdbx_seq_one_letter_code
_entity_poly.pdbx_strand_id
1 'polypeptide(L)'
;MQHYHFFKVIIAGPEHSDFAALICDEMERSAKARGTGIAKRSPEYLQQKMNEGKAVIAFSTEGEWAGFCYIETWGHGKYVANSGLIVSPNFRKGGLARLIKRKIFELSRHKYPEAKIFGLTTGLAVMKINSELGYEPVTYSELTDDNAFWAGCKSCVNYDILMSKERKNCLCTAMLYDPADQVITTDLATDTSHPMPVAGLPPENHHPQPESEPAGIWAAAFD
;
A
#
# COMPACT_ATOMS: atom_id res chain seq x y z
N MET A 1 3.53 -21.08 22.76
CA MET A 1 4.04 -21.62 21.48
C MET A 1 3.63 -20.69 20.36
N GLN A 2 4.57 -20.08 19.65
CA GLN A 2 4.30 -19.27 18.48
C GLN A 2 4.00 -20.26 17.34
N HIS A 3 2.75 -20.34 16.90
CA HIS A 3 2.39 -21.12 15.71
C HIS A 3 2.88 -20.36 14.48
N TYR A 4 3.92 -20.88 13.84
CA TYR A 4 4.33 -20.40 12.51
C TYR A 4 3.33 -20.94 11.49
N HIS A 5 2.51 -20.06 10.96
CA HIS A 5 1.64 -20.41 9.84
C HIS A 5 2.44 -20.31 8.54
N PHE A 6 2.50 -21.40 7.80
CA PHE A 6 2.98 -21.38 6.43
C PHE A 6 1.79 -21.08 5.49
N PHE A 7 2.03 -20.25 4.49
CA PHE A 7 0.99 -19.83 3.56
C PHE A 7 1.39 -20.14 2.14
N LYS A 8 0.43 -20.61 1.35
CA LYS A 8 0.54 -20.72 -0.10
C LYS A 8 -0.06 -19.45 -0.70
N VAL A 9 0.78 -18.60 -1.33
CA VAL A 9 0.37 -17.35 -1.99
C VAL A 9 0.56 -17.52 -3.48
N ILE A 10 -0.54 -17.52 -4.24
CA ILE A 10 -0.58 -17.85 -5.67
C ILE A 10 -1.36 -16.81 -6.46
N ILE A 11 -1.16 -16.80 -7.79
CA ILE A 11 -2.04 -16.07 -8.71
C ILE A 11 -3.38 -16.78 -8.70
N ALA A 12 -4.45 -16.04 -8.51
CA ALA A 12 -5.80 -16.59 -8.54
C ALA A 12 -6.25 -16.80 -9.99
N GLY A 13 -6.94 -17.91 -10.21
CA GLY A 13 -7.56 -18.29 -11.46
C GLY A 13 -9.05 -18.62 -11.30
N PRO A 14 -9.73 -19.08 -12.37
CA PRO A 14 -11.16 -19.43 -12.34
C PRO A 14 -11.53 -20.46 -11.27
N GLU A 15 -10.62 -21.36 -10.94
CA GLU A 15 -10.77 -22.40 -9.91
C GLU A 15 -10.95 -21.83 -8.49
N HIS A 16 -10.69 -20.53 -8.30
CA HIS A 16 -10.84 -19.85 -7.00
C HIS A 16 -12.10 -19.01 -6.94
N SER A 17 -12.97 -19.05 -7.96
CA SER A 17 -14.17 -18.20 -8.07
C SER A 17 -15.15 -18.34 -6.89
N ASP A 18 -15.24 -19.51 -6.29
CA ASP A 18 -16.13 -19.80 -5.16
C ASP A 18 -15.77 -18.98 -3.90
N PHE A 19 -14.52 -18.51 -3.78
CA PHE A 19 -14.10 -17.67 -2.68
C PHE A 19 -14.53 -16.20 -2.80
N ALA A 20 -15.02 -15.76 -3.96
CA ALA A 20 -15.30 -14.35 -4.23
C ALA A 20 -16.32 -13.74 -3.26
N ALA A 21 -17.39 -14.46 -2.95
CA ALA A 21 -18.41 -14.00 -2.00
C ALA A 21 -17.82 -13.85 -0.58
N LEU A 22 -17.10 -14.85 -0.09
CA LEU A 22 -16.42 -14.83 1.20
C LEU A 22 -15.44 -13.64 1.30
N ILE A 23 -14.68 -13.38 0.23
CA ILE A 23 -13.72 -12.28 0.17
C ILE A 23 -14.45 -10.93 0.25
N CYS A 24 -15.54 -10.74 -0.50
CA CYS A 24 -16.34 -9.52 -0.46
C CYS A 24 -16.91 -9.25 0.95
N ASP A 25 -17.48 -10.27 1.58
CA ASP A 25 -18.06 -10.18 2.92
C ASP A 25 -16.99 -9.79 3.96
N GLU A 26 -15.81 -10.39 3.89
CA GLU A 26 -14.72 -10.04 4.81
C GLU A 26 -14.17 -8.63 4.55
N MET A 27 -14.09 -8.20 3.30
CA MET A 27 -13.70 -6.82 2.96
C MET A 27 -14.67 -5.80 3.58
N GLU A 28 -15.99 -6.02 3.44
CA GLU A 28 -17.01 -5.13 4.00
C GLU A 28 -16.98 -5.13 5.53
N ARG A 29 -16.95 -6.31 6.16
CA ARG A 29 -16.90 -6.49 7.62
C ARG A 29 -15.65 -5.82 8.22
N SER A 30 -14.49 -6.03 7.60
CA SER A 30 -13.24 -5.44 8.05
C SER A 30 -13.19 -3.92 7.89
N ALA A 31 -13.77 -3.36 6.83
CA ALA A 31 -13.87 -1.92 6.64
C ALA A 31 -14.79 -1.29 7.70
N LYS A 32 -15.95 -1.89 7.94
CA LYS A 32 -16.89 -1.44 8.97
C LYS A 32 -16.25 -1.46 10.36
N ALA A 33 -15.53 -2.53 10.71
CA ALA A 33 -14.85 -2.64 12.00
C ALA A 33 -13.75 -1.60 12.23
N ARG A 34 -13.13 -1.09 11.16
CA ARG A 34 -12.12 -0.03 11.24
C ARG A 34 -12.69 1.38 11.12
N GLY A 35 -13.99 1.53 10.89
CA GLY A 35 -14.58 2.84 10.59
C GLY A 35 -14.06 3.48 9.29
N THR A 36 -13.51 2.67 8.38
CA THR A 36 -12.99 3.14 7.09
C THR A 36 -13.94 2.77 5.96
N GLY A 37 -14.03 3.61 4.93
CA GLY A 37 -14.70 3.23 3.70
C GLY A 37 -13.87 2.23 2.92
N ILE A 38 -14.56 1.33 2.24
CA ILE A 38 -13.99 0.54 1.15
C ILE A 38 -14.95 0.61 -0.03
N ALA A 39 -14.39 0.71 -1.23
CA ALA A 39 -15.23 0.61 -2.42
C ALA A 39 -15.87 -0.78 -2.45
N LYS A 40 -17.22 -0.81 -2.47
CA LYS A 40 -17.96 -2.08 -2.56
C LYS A 40 -17.59 -2.80 -3.86
N ARG A 41 -17.42 -4.10 -3.75
CA ARG A 41 -17.16 -5.00 -4.89
C ARG A 41 -18.21 -6.11 -4.88
N SER A 42 -18.66 -6.52 -6.05
CA SER A 42 -19.47 -7.72 -6.17
C SER A 42 -18.59 -8.96 -6.31
N PRO A 43 -19.12 -10.15 -5.97
CA PRO A 43 -18.42 -11.40 -6.21
C PRO A 43 -18.02 -11.58 -7.68
N GLU A 44 -18.91 -11.23 -8.62
CA GLU A 44 -18.67 -11.33 -10.08
C GLU A 44 -17.47 -10.46 -10.50
N TYR A 45 -17.33 -9.28 -9.90
CA TYR A 45 -16.18 -8.41 -10.16
C TYR A 45 -14.87 -9.04 -9.72
N LEU A 46 -14.83 -9.66 -8.54
CA LEU A 46 -13.63 -10.37 -8.08
C LEU A 46 -13.35 -11.63 -8.91
N GLN A 47 -14.38 -12.37 -9.29
CA GLN A 47 -14.26 -13.51 -10.21
C GLN A 47 -13.64 -13.08 -11.54
N GLN A 48 -14.07 -11.97 -12.11
CA GLN A 48 -13.47 -11.41 -13.33
C GLN A 48 -11.97 -11.14 -13.12
N LYS A 49 -11.54 -10.54 -11.98
CA LYS A 49 -10.11 -10.31 -11.69
C LYS A 49 -9.32 -11.62 -11.57
N MET A 50 -9.92 -12.66 -11.00
CA MET A 50 -9.32 -13.99 -10.93
C MET A 50 -9.19 -14.60 -12.32
N ASN A 51 -10.25 -14.58 -13.14
CA ASN A 51 -10.26 -15.11 -14.51
C ASN A 51 -9.25 -14.42 -15.42
N GLU A 52 -9.01 -13.12 -15.22
CA GLU A 52 -8.01 -12.34 -15.97
C GLU A 52 -6.57 -12.57 -15.44
N GLY A 53 -6.38 -13.39 -14.40
CA GLY A 53 -5.09 -13.57 -13.74
C GLY A 53 -4.53 -12.26 -13.16
N LYS A 54 -5.42 -11.38 -12.68
CA LYS A 54 -5.11 -10.07 -12.08
C LYS A 54 -5.33 -10.07 -10.57
N ALA A 55 -5.34 -11.22 -9.96
CA ALA A 55 -5.51 -11.35 -8.52
C ALA A 55 -4.52 -12.34 -7.91
N VAL A 56 -4.28 -12.17 -6.62
CA VAL A 56 -3.48 -13.06 -5.78
C VAL A 56 -4.35 -13.52 -4.62
N ILE A 57 -4.32 -14.84 -4.36
CA ILE A 57 -5.04 -15.47 -3.27
C ILE A 57 -4.08 -16.24 -2.38
N ALA A 58 -4.37 -16.28 -1.10
CA ALA A 58 -3.57 -16.99 -0.11
C ALA A 58 -4.38 -18.02 0.64
N PHE A 59 -3.76 -19.16 0.93
CA PHE A 59 -4.31 -20.27 1.70
C PHE A 59 -3.37 -20.65 2.84
N SER A 60 -3.93 -21.13 3.94
CA SER A 60 -3.17 -21.84 4.98
C SER A 60 -2.69 -23.20 4.50
N THR A 61 -1.86 -23.89 5.26
CA THR A 61 -1.44 -25.28 5.00
C THR A 61 -2.61 -26.26 5.01
N GLU A 62 -3.64 -25.94 5.76
CA GLU A 62 -4.89 -26.73 5.86
C GLU A 62 -5.87 -26.46 4.72
N GLY A 63 -5.52 -25.53 3.79
CA GLY A 63 -6.35 -25.18 2.65
C GLY A 63 -7.43 -24.12 2.95
N GLU A 64 -7.41 -23.50 4.13
CA GLU A 64 -8.35 -22.43 4.46
C GLU A 64 -7.95 -21.14 3.73
N TRP A 65 -8.93 -20.38 3.23
CA TRP A 65 -8.68 -19.06 2.67
C TRP A 65 -8.08 -18.11 3.71
N ALA A 66 -6.95 -17.52 3.39
CA ALA A 66 -6.19 -16.69 4.30
C ALA A 66 -6.09 -15.22 3.88
N GLY A 67 -6.19 -14.91 2.58
CA GLY A 67 -6.14 -13.53 2.13
C GLY A 67 -6.22 -13.35 0.61
N PHE A 68 -6.31 -12.07 0.17
CA PHE A 68 -6.54 -11.72 -1.23
C PHE A 68 -6.04 -10.32 -1.53
N CYS A 69 -5.70 -10.05 -2.80
CA CYS A 69 -5.42 -8.73 -3.37
C CYS A 69 -5.56 -8.81 -4.89
N TYR A 70 -5.91 -7.69 -5.56
CA TYR A 70 -6.07 -7.69 -7.00
C TYR A 70 -5.55 -6.42 -7.65
N ILE A 71 -5.37 -6.45 -8.97
CA ILE A 71 -4.87 -5.37 -9.81
C ILE A 71 -6.04 -4.59 -10.42
N GLU A 72 -5.99 -3.28 -10.28
CA GLU A 72 -6.78 -2.32 -11.04
C GLU A 72 -5.90 -1.52 -11.97
N THR A 73 -6.44 -1.06 -13.09
CA THR A 73 -5.69 -0.26 -14.06
C THR A 73 -6.51 0.96 -14.52
N TRP A 74 -5.82 2.08 -14.72
CA TRP A 74 -6.39 3.33 -15.23
C TRP A 74 -5.47 3.98 -16.25
N GLY A 75 -5.98 5.00 -16.95
CA GLY A 75 -5.19 5.71 -17.93
C GLY A 75 -4.60 4.80 -19.01
N HIS A 76 -5.39 3.84 -19.53
CA HIS A 76 -4.93 2.83 -20.50
C HIS A 76 -3.71 2.04 -20.05
N GLY A 77 -3.65 1.68 -18.77
CA GLY A 77 -2.57 0.88 -18.20
C GLY A 77 -1.33 1.67 -17.76
N LYS A 78 -1.36 3.00 -17.83
CA LYS A 78 -0.27 3.84 -17.30
C LYS A 78 -0.19 3.82 -15.77
N TYR A 79 -1.32 3.59 -15.12
CA TYR A 79 -1.44 3.53 -13.67
C TYR A 79 -2.03 2.19 -13.24
N VAL A 80 -1.44 1.62 -12.21
CA VAL A 80 -1.86 0.36 -11.60
C VAL A 80 -2.08 0.60 -10.11
N ALA A 81 -3.15 0.07 -9.54
CA ALA A 81 -3.29 -0.03 -8.10
C ALA A 81 -3.41 -1.48 -7.64
N ASN A 82 -2.74 -1.80 -6.54
CA ASN A 82 -2.93 -3.07 -5.84
C ASN A 82 -4.05 -2.90 -4.81
N SER A 83 -5.26 -3.23 -5.22
CA SER A 83 -6.51 -2.97 -4.52
C SER A 83 -7.00 -4.15 -3.71
N GLY A 84 -7.86 -3.88 -2.71
CA GLY A 84 -8.58 -4.90 -1.97
C GLY A 84 -7.70 -5.83 -1.14
N LEU A 85 -6.55 -5.37 -0.66
CA LEU A 85 -5.72 -6.17 0.26
C LEU A 85 -6.51 -6.52 1.52
N ILE A 86 -6.76 -7.80 1.69
CA ILE A 86 -7.46 -8.34 2.85
C ILE A 86 -6.75 -9.59 3.37
N VAL A 87 -6.66 -9.72 4.69
CA VAL A 87 -6.21 -10.93 5.38
C VAL A 87 -7.31 -11.36 6.32
N SER A 88 -7.69 -12.63 6.24
CA SER A 88 -8.67 -13.24 7.13
C SER A 88 -8.26 -13.04 8.60
N PRO A 89 -9.19 -12.72 9.50
CA PRO A 89 -8.89 -12.39 10.90
C PRO A 89 -7.99 -13.41 11.61
N ASN A 90 -8.19 -14.69 11.33
CA ASN A 90 -7.46 -15.80 11.96
C ASN A 90 -5.95 -15.81 11.60
N PHE A 91 -5.58 -15.17 10.47
CA PHE A 91 -4.22 -15.20 9.92
C PHE A 91 -3.52 -13.83 9.95
N ARG A 92 -4.09 -12.86 10.68
CA ARG A 92 -3.48 -11.54 10.87
C ARG A 92 -2.27 -11.60 11.79
N LYS A 93 -1.41 -10.57 11.70
CA LYS A 93 -0.18 -10.41 12.51
C LYS A 93 0.92 -11.44 12.24
N GLY A 94 0.72 -12.39 11.31
CA GLY A 94 1.71 -13.39 10.87
C GLY A 94 2.52 -13.00 9.62
N GLY A 95 2.50 -11.74 9.19
CA GLY A 95 3.28 -11.29 8.00
C GLY A 95 2.62 -11.58 6.65
N LEU A 96 1.46 -12.25 6.61
CA LEU A 96 0.79 -12.66 5.36
C LEU A 96 0.47 -11.47 4.43
N ALA A 97 0.07 -10.32 4.97
CA ALA A 97 -0.17 -9.11 4.17
C ALA A 97 1.06 -8.70 3.34
N ARG A 98 2.28 -8.83 3.92
CA ARG A 98 3.54 -8.55 3.22
C ARG A 98 3.77 -9.54 2.07
N LEU A 99 3.53 -10.83 2.28
CA LEU A 99 3.66 -11.84 1.24
C LEU A 99 2.70 -11.61 0.08
N ILE A 100 1.42 -11.32 0.38
CA ILE A 100 0.40 -11.00 -0.64
C ILE A 100 0.80 -9.73 -1.40
N LYS A 101 1.19 -8.66 -0.69
CA LYS A 101 1.59 -7.40 -1.33
C LYS A 101 2.82 -7.56 -2.23
N ARG A 102 3.82 -8.31 -1.80
CA ARG A 102 4.98 -8.61 -2.65
C ARG A 102 4.55 -9.36 -3.91
N LYS A 103 3.76 -10.40 -3.76
CA LYS A 103 3.30 -11.21 -4.89
C LYS A 103 2.47 -10.43 -5.91
N ILE A 104 1.54 -9.59 -5.44
CA ILE A 104 0.71 -8.76 -6.33
C ILE A 104 1.54 -7.62 -6.97
N PHE A 105 2.52 -7.09 -6.28
CA PHE A 105 3.47 -6.11 -6.82
C PHE A 105 4.30 -6.73 -7.96
N GLU A 106 4.90 -7.90 -7.74
CA GLU A 106 5.64 -8.65 -8.77
C GLU A 106 4.76 -8.93 -9.99
N LEU A 107 3.52 -9.37 -9.77
CA LEU A 107 2.54 -9.60 -10.84
C LEU A 107 2.22 -8.30 -11.60
N SER A 108 2.09 -7.19 -10.90
CA SER A 108 1.84 -5.87 -11.50
C SER A 108 3.01 -5.43 -12.36
N ARG A 109 4.24 -5.57 -11.87
CA ARG A 109 5.46 -5.26 -12.62
C ARG A 109 5.61 -6.13 -13.87
N HIS A 110 5.25 -7.41 -13.76
CA HIS A 110 5.30 -8.33 -14.91
C HIS A 110 4.27 -7.99 -15.99
N LYS A 111 3.02 -7.70 -15.58
CA LYS A 111 1.93 -7.41 -16.53
C LYS A 111 1.98 -5.98 -17.11
N TYR A 112 2.53 -5.04 -16.35
CA TYR A 112 2.54 -3.61 -16.66
C TYR A 112 3.93 -3.01 -16.32
N PRO A 113 4.99 -3.37 -17.06
CA PRO A 113 6.37 -3.01 -16.70
C PRO A 113 6.63 -1.51 -16.63
N GLU A 114 5.94 -0.72 -17.45
CA GLU A 114 6.11 0.75 -17.52
C GLU A 114 5.11 1.52 -16.64
N ALA A 115 4.15 0.82 -16.01
CA ALA A 115 3.12 1.50 -15.25
C ALA A 115 3.63 1.98 -13.89
N LYS A 116 3.18 3.17 -13.50
CA LYS A 116 3.26 3.64 -12.12
C LYS A 116 2.32 2.81 -11.25
N ILE A 117 2.82 2.27 -10.13
CA ILE A 117 2.00 1.47 -9.23
C ILE A 117 1.72 2.29 -7.98
N PHE A 118 0.45 2.50 -7.64
CA PHE A 118 0.07 3.36 -6.53
C PHE A 118 -0.92 2.71 -5.55
N GLY A 119 -1.10 3.34 -4.40
CA GLY A 119 -2.10 2.98 -3.41
C GLY A 119 -2.49 4.14 -2.52
N LEU A 120 -3.75 4.14 -2.10
CA LEU A 120 -4.27 5.04 -1.07
C LEU A 120 -4.55 4.23 0.20
N THR A 121 -3.99 4.63 1.33
CA THR A 121 -4.18 3.91 2.58
C THR A 121 -4.18 4.82 3.80
N THR A 122 -4.98 4.47 4.81
CA THR A 122 -4.92 5.05 6.16
C THR A 122 -4.13 4.17 7.14
N GLY A 123 -3.69 2.98 6.69
CA GLY A 123 -3.08 1.98 7.55
C GLY A 123 -1.56 2.04 7.57
N LEU A 124 -0.96 2.38 8.72
CA LEU A 124 0.50 2.43 8.90
C LEU A 124 1.19 1.11 8.49
N ALA A 125 0.58 -0.04 8.78
CA ALA A 125 1.14 -1.34 8.40
C ALA A 125 1.25 -1.48 6.87
N VAL A 126 0.26 -1.00 6.12
CA VAL A 126 0.28 -1.01 4.65
C VAL A 126 1.29 -0.01 4.11
N MET A 127 1.40 1.19 4.73
CA MET A 127 2.42 2.17 4.36
C MET A 127 3.83 1.57 4.47
N LYS A 128 4.15 0.91 5.59
CA LYS A 128 5.45 0.24 5.79
C LYS A 128 5.72 -0.82 4.73
N ILE A 129 4.74 -1.67 4.41
CA ILE A 129 4.88 -2.69 3.38
C ILE A 129 5.11 -2.05 1.99
N ASN A 130 4.39 -0.98 1.68
CA ASN A 130 4.57 -0.25 0.43
C ASN A 130 5.99 0.36 0.34
N SER A 131 6.47 1.02 1.42
CA SER A 131 7.84 1.56 1.44
C SER A 131 8.91 0.47 1.25
N GLU A 132 8.74 -0.71 1.84
CA GLU A 132 9.62 -1.86 1.63
C GLU A 132 9.63 -2.37 0.17
N LEU A 133 8.60 -2.05 -0.61
CA LEU A 133 8.48 -2.37 -2.03
C LEU A 133 8.92 -1.21 -2.95
N GLY A 134 9.46 -0.14 -2.37
CA GLY A 134 9.96 1.02 -3.11
C GLY A 134 8.89 2.06 -3.46
N TYR A 135 7.71 2.01 -2.85
CA TYR A 135 6.75 3.11 -2.97
C TYR A 135 7.17 4.28 -2.08
N GLU A 136 7.00 5.48 -2.58
CA GLU A 136 7.22 6.72 -1.85
C GLU A 136 5.90 7.45 -1.58
N PRO A 137 5.78 8.18 -0.47
CA PRO A 137 4.66 9.09 -0.26
C PRO A 137 4.67 10.20 -1.31
N VAL A 138 3.50 10.45 -1.91
CA VAL A 138 3.36 11.48 -2.95
C VAL A 138 2.11 12.33 -2.71
N THR A 139 2.02 13.46 -3.39
CA THR A 139 0.79 14.25 -3.42
C THR A 139 -0.25 13.58 -4.33
N TYR A 140 -1.53 13.91 -4.13
CA TYR A 140 -2.60 13.34 -4.95
C TYR A 140 -2.52 13.73 -6.43
N SER A 141 -1.84 14.83 -6.74
CA SER A 141 -1.59 15.28 -8.11
C SER A 141 -0.68 14.34 -8.92
N GLU A 142 0.10 13.49 -8.23
CA GLU A 142 0.95 12.48 -8.88
C GLU A 142 0.19 11.20 -9.27
N LEU A 143 -1.05 11.07 -8.78
CA LEU A 143 -1.91 9.95 -9.09
C LEU A 143 -2.64 10.16 -10.42
N THR A 144 -3.39 9.14 -10.84
CA THR A 144 -4.22 9.23 -12.04
C THR A 144 -5.31 10.29 -11.91
N ASP A 145 -5.59 11.02 -12.97
CA ASP A 145 -6.72 11.94 -13.13
C ASP A 145 -8.02 11.23 -13.59
N ASP A 146 -7.94 9.92 -13.85
CA ASP A 146 -9.07 9.13 -14.32
C ASP A 146 -10.27 9.20 -13.35
N ASN A 147 -11.39 9.73 -13.87
CA ASN A 147 -12.61 9.88 -13.09
C ASN A 147 -13.16 8.55 -12.54
N ALA A 148 -12.92 7.43 -13.21
CA ALA A 148 -13.36 6.11 -12.77
C ALA A 148 -12.64 5.69 -11.47
N PHE A 149 -11.36 6.03 -11.34
CA PHE A 149 -10.62 5.83 -10.08
C PHE A 149 -11.28 6.60 -8.93
N TRP A 150 -11.47 7.90 -9.10
CA TRP A 150 -12.03 8.78 -8.06
C TRP A 150 -13.49 8.46 -7.74
N ALA A 151 -14.24 7.92 -8.70
CA ALA A 151 -15.61 7.43 -8.45
C ALA A 151 -15.63 6.27 -7.43
N GLY A 152 -14.58 5.49 -7.33
CA GLY A 152 -14.43 4.44 -6.31
C GLY A 152 -14.42 4.96 -4.88
N CYS A 153 -14.09 6.23 -4.66
CA CYS A 153 -14.12 6.86 -3.34
C CYS A 153 -15.53 7.24 -2.86
N LYS A 154 -16.56 7.22 -3.72
CA LYS A 154 -17.94 7.64 -3.38
C LYS A 154 -18.54 6.86 -2.19
N SER A 155 -18.15 5.61 -2.01
CA SER A 155 -18.61 4.78 -0.88
C SER A 155 -17.78 4.95 0.40
N CYS A 156 -16.75 5.78 0.38
CA CYS A 156 -15.88 6.04 1.52
C CYS A 156 -16.48 7.07 2.47
N VAL A 157 -16.38 6.84 3.77
CA VAL A 157 -16.83 7.79 4.82
C VAL A 157 -16.10 9.16 4.75
N ASN A 158 -14.95 9.21 4.09
CA ASN A 158 -14.15 10.43 3.92
C ASN A 158 -14.37 11.10 2.55
N TYR A 159 -15.43 10.73 1.80
CA TYR A 159 -15.66 11.26 0.45
C TYR A 159 -15.85 12.77 0.45
N ASP A 160 -16.56 13.30 1.44
CA ASP A 160 -16.81 14.75 1.56
C ASP A 160 -15.49 15.53 1.76
N ILE A 161 -14.56 14.96 2.52
CA ILE A 161 -13.21 15.54 2.72
C ILE A 161 -12.48 15.60 1.37
N LEU A 162 -12.47 14.50 0.61
CA LEU A 162 -11.87 14.44 -0.72
C LEU A 162 -12.45 15.49 -1.65
N MET A 163 -13.78 15.63 -1.68
CA MET A 163 -14.47 16.57 -2.56
C MET A 163 -14.27 18.02 -2.14
N SER A 164 -14.24 18.31 -0.82
CA SER A 164 -13.96 19.66 -0.31
C SER A 164 -12.55 20.16 -0.67
N LYS A 165 -11.63 19.24 -0.97
CA LYS A 165 -10.26 19.51 -1.39
C LYS A 165 -10.04 19.31 -2.89
N GLU A 166 -11.11 19.27 -3.69
CA GLU A 166 -11.05 19.09 -5.15
C GLU A 166 -10.18 17.89 -5.57
N ARG A 167 -10.24 16.79 -4.82
CA ARG A 167 -9.43 15.58 -4.99
C ARG A 167 -7.91 15.77 -4.81
N LYS A 168 -7.47 16.89 -4.24
CA LYS A 168 -6.04 17.17 -4.02
C LYS A 168 -5.52 16.63 -2.69
N ASN A 169 -6.42 16.24 -1.77
CA ASN A 169 -6.07 15.69 -0.46
C ASN A 169 -7.23 14.92 0.17
N CYS A 170 -6.91 13.97 1.04
CA CYS A 170 -7.85 13.21 1.87
C CYS A 170 -7.11 12.67 3.10
N LEU A 171 -7.77 11.90 3.97
CA LEU A 171 -7.14 11.23 5.11
C LEU A 171 -6.29 10.02 4.73
N CYS A 172 -6.34 9.55 3.47
CA CYS A 172 -5.44 8.52 2.98
C CYS A 172 -4.08 9.11 2.64
N THR A 173 -3.01 8.38 2.92
CA THR A 173 -1.71 8.66 2.35
C THR A 173 -1.64 8.07 0.94
N ALA A 174 -1.28 8.89 -0.04
CA ALA A 174 -0.96 8.43 -1.38
C ALA A 174 0.48 7.92 -1.40
N MET A 175 0.70 6.75 -1.97
CA MET A 175 2.02 6.16 -2.15
C MET A 175 2.16 5.67 -3.59
N LEU A 176 3.29 5.95 -4.22
CA LEU A 176 3.57 5.69 -5.62
C LEU A 176 4.91 4.98 -5.77
N TYR A 177 4.94 3.96 -6.60
CA TYR A 177 6.15 3.37 -7.16
C TYR A 177 6.22 3.79 -8.63
N ASP A 178 7.27 4.55 -9.00
CA ASP A 178 7.57 4.89 -10.38
C ASP A 178 8.74 4.04 -10.88
N PRO A 179 8.56 3.22 -11.93
CA PRO A 179 9.66 2.43 -12.46
C PRO A 179 10.81 3.29 -13.03
N ALA A 180 10.54 4.51 -13.48
CA ALA A 180 11.55 5.41 -14.00
C ALA A 180 12.54 5.86 -12.91
N ASP A 181 12.06 6.07 -11.67
CA ASP A 181 12.91 6.51 -10.57
C ASP A 181 13.87 5.41 -10.09
N GLN A 182 13.53 4.13 -10.32
CA GLN A 182 14.36 2.99 -9.93
C GLN A 182 15.59 2.79 -10.84
N VAL A 183 15.51 3.23 -12.08
CA VAL A 183 16.63 3.13 -13.04
C VAL A 183 17.76 4.10 -12.65
N ILE A 184 17.40 5.30 -12.19
CA ILE A 184 18.36 6.35 -11.80
C ILE A 184 19.19 5.93 -10.58
N THR A 185 18.57 5.24 -9.60
CA THR A 185 19.27 4.78 -8.39
C THR A 185 20.27 3.65 -8.64
N THR A 186 20.03 2.80 -9.63
CA THR A 186 20.99 1.75 -10.04
C THR A 186 22.20 2.32 -10.76
N ASP A 187 22.04 3.35 -11.59
CA ASP A 187 23.15 3.98 -12.31
C ASP A 187 24.06 4.79 -11.36
N LEU A 188 23.50 5.44 -10.34
CA LEU A 188 24.28 6.15 -9.32
C LEU A 188 25.04 5.22 -8.37
N ALA A 189 24.53 4.01 -8.14
CA ALA A 189 25.18 3.01 -7.27
C ALA A 189 26.37 2.31 -7.95
N THR A 190 26.51 2.42 -9.27
CA THR A 190 27.62 1.80 -10.04
C THR A 190 28.78 2.75 -10.32
N ASP A 191 28.62 4.06 -10.14
CA ASP A 191 29.70 5.03 -10.29
C ASP A 191 30.47 5.26 -8.98
N THR A 192 31.29 4.29 -8.58
CA THR A 192 32.25 4.40 -7.47
C THR A 192 33.60 4.96 -7.88
N SER A 193 33.73 5.58 -9.06
CA SER A 193 35.05 5.96 -9.66
C SER A 193 35.59 7.33 -9.26
N HIS A 194 34.85 8.10 -8.42
CA HIS A 194 35.38 9.38 -7.92
C HIS A 194 35.42 9.42 -6.40
N PRO A 195 36.59 9.39 -5.75
CA PRO A 195 36.71 9.68 -4.34
C PRO A 195 36.34 11.15 -4.09
N MET A 196 35.27 11.37 -3.30
CA MET A 196 34.91 12.70 -2.81
C MET A 196 36.11 13.35 -2.07
N PRO A 197 36.51 14.58 -2.36
CA PRO A 197 37.49 15.27 -1.54
C PRO A 197 36.92 15.45 -0.13
N VAL A 198 37.64 14.93 0.86
CA VAL A 198 37.31 15.15 2.28
C VAL A 198 37.55 16.62 2.58
N ALA A 199 36.52 17.44 2.62
CA ALA A 199 36.63 18.80 3.13
C ALA A 199 36.98 18.71 4.62
N GLY A 200 38.11 19.28 5.00
CA GLY A 200 38.58 19.35 6.36
C GLY A 200 37.54 19.98 7.26
N LEU A 201 37.27 19.36 8.39
CA LEU A 201 36.42 19.91 9.44
C LEU A 201 36.99 21.24 9.92
N PRO A 202 36.19 22.30 10.05
CA PRO A 202 36.65 23.53 10.70
C PRO A 202 36.93 23.25 12.18
N PRO A 203 37.84 24.03 12.83
CA PRO A 203 38.19 23.81 14.22
C PRO A 203 36.98 24.06 15.13
N GLU A 204 36.84 23.23 16.16
CA GLU A 204 35.80 23.32 17.18
C GLU A 204 35.85 24.68 17.86
N ASN A 205 34.83 25.49 17.64
CA ASN A 205 34.57 26.69 18.44
C ASN A 205 33.84 26.26 19.73
N HIS A 206 34.52 26.41 20.84
CA HIS A 206 33.90 26.37 22.18
C HIS A 206 32.85 27.45 22.29
N HIS A 207 31.56 27.06 22.27
CA HIS A 207 30.47 27.89 22.75
C HIS A 207 30.18 27.52 24.20
N PRO A 208 30.01 28.53 25.11
CA PRO A 208 29.59 28.28 26.48
C PRO A 208 28.14 27.71 26.49
N GLN A 209 27.88 26.78 27.38
CA GLN A 209 26.57 26.20 27.59
C GLN A 209 25.56 27.26 28.07
N PRO A 210 24.34 27.33 27.57
CA PRO A 210 23.29 28.11 28.17
C PRO A 210 22.77 27.44 29.43
N GLU A 211 22.57 28.26 30.45
CA GLU A 211 22.00 27.91 31.75
C GLU A 211 20.60 27.27 31.60
N SER A 212 20.32 26.33 32.49
CA SER A 212 19.06 25.59 32.60
C SER A 212 17.87 26.52 32.89
N GLU A 213 16.91 26.58 31.95
CA GLU A 213 15.57 27.10 32.22
C GLU A 213 14.64 26.00 32.79
N PRO A 214 13.71 26.35 33.68
CA PRO A 214 12.89 25.38 34.40
C PRO A 214 11.77 24.80 33.52
N ALA A 215 11.47 23.53 33.80
CA ALA A 215 10.39 22.77 33.22
C ALA A 215 9.03 23.50 33.30
N GLY A 216 8.51 23.90 32.17
CA GLY A 216 7.15 24.41 31.96
C GLY A 216 6.24 23.30 31.38
N ILE A 217 5.37 22.86 32.23
CA ILE A 217 4.08 22.20 32.14
C ILE A 217 3.46 22.19 30.73
N TRP A 218 3.45 20.98 30.07
CA TRP A 218 2.45 20.61 29.10
C TRP A 218 1.88 19.22 29.49
N ALA A 219 0.99 19.25 30.50
CA ALA A 219 0.11 18.14 30.78
C ALA A 219 -1.33 18.57 30.52
N ALA A 220 -2.09 17.64 29.98
CA ALA A 220 -3.54 17.62 29.69
C ALA A 220 -3.91 18.03 28.26
N ALA A 221 -4.37 17.06 27.47
CA ALA A 221 -5.69 16.49 27.46
C ALA A 221 -5.81 15.50 26.31
N PHE A 222 -6.13 14.25 26.61
CA PHE A 222 -6.96 13.38 25.78
C PHE A 222 -7.31 12.13 26.60
N ASP A 223 -8.47 12.25 27.28
CA ASP A 223 -9.31 11.11 27.57
C ASP A 223 -9.98 10.62 26.28
#